data_22c73c052c73ec5068460a202fb7f8a9
#
_entry.id   22c73c052c73ec5068460a202fb7f8a9
#
_cell.length_a   1.000
_cell.length_b   1.000
_cell.length_c   1.000
_cell.angle_alpha   90.00
_cell.angle_beta   90.00
_cell.angle_gamma   90.00
#
_symmetry.space_group_name_H-M   'P 1'
#
loop_
_entity.id
_entity.type
_entity.pdbx_description
1 polymer ?
#
loop_
_entity_poly.entity_id
_entity_poly.type
_entity_poly.pdbx_seq_one_letter_code
_entity_poly.pdbx_strand_id
1 'polypeptide(L)'
;QAARGLRTEAEKQNYASDRYLASNRFQQRLCEKAGLRSFEEFWEKYFETAGLSLSDEAFVRQMNTYCLLSRQNTPEVELREDGCLAREAHMARRVQEAAGQYRRVLVVAGGFHIWGLLHPDPSHLPDRTLPAGAQPVYPMRYTMPAADALSGYASGMPAPGFYAQVWQALHGDQPERAWSDVVLDYLVRTGRRLRRGAGGRIRGIRL
;
A
#
# COMPACT_ATOMS: atom_id res chain seq x y z
N GLN A 1 0.51 35.36 -21.38
CA GLN A 1 -0.15 35.12 -20.08
C GLN A 1 -1.03 33.86 -20.03
N ALA A 2 -0.84 32.86 -20.87
CA ALA A 2 -1.69 31.68 -20.93
C ALA A 2 -0.94 30.35 -20.75
N ALA A 3 0.28 30.32 -20.24
CA ALA A 3 1.05 29.10 -20.11
C ALA A 3 1.17 28.59 -18.64
N ARG A 4 0.21 28.93 -17.79
CA ARG A 4 0.10 28.38 -16.45
C ARG A 4 -1.03 27.38 -16.42
N GLY A 5 -0.75 26.09 -16.65
CA GLY A 5 -1.72 25.24 -16.15
C GLY A 5 -1.96 23.86 -16.69
N LEU A 6 -1.29 23.43 -17.67
CA LEU A 6 -1.33 22.01 -17.98
C LEU A 6 -0.05 21.36 -17.41
N ARG A 7 -0.13 20.94 -16.13
CA ARG A 7 0.83 19.96 -15.63
C ARG A 7 0.77 18.78 -16.57
N THR A 8 1.92 18.36 -17.06
CA THR A 8 2.02 17.11 -17.83
C THR A 8 1.51 15.97 -16.97
N GLU A 9 1.10 14.87 -17.57
CA GLU A 9 0.66 13.67 -16.80
C GLU A 9 1.73 13.22 -15.79
N ALA A 10 3.02 13.43 -16.10
CA ALA A 10 4.15 13.18 -15.21
C ALA A 10 4.20 14.11 -13.98
N GLU A 11 3.60 15.29 -14.07
CA GLU A 11 3.55 16.27 -12.97
C GLU A 11 2.29 16.13 -12.11
N LYS A 12 1.35 15.30 -12.50
CA LYS A 12 0.23 14.91 -11.64
C LYS A 12 0.81 14.01 -10.55
N GLN A 13 1.17 14.62 -9.44
CA GLN A 13 1.60 13.88 -8.25
C GLN A 13 0.49 12.92 -7.85
N ASN A 14 0.76 11.64 -8.00
CA ASN A 14 -0.10 10.62 -7.46
C ASN A 14 0.13 10.56 -5.94
N TYR A 15 -0.68 11.29 -5.17
CA TYR A 15 -0.60 11.32 -3.70
C TYR A 15 -0.84 9.96 -3.04
N ALA A 16 -1.29 8.97 -3.80
CA ALA A 16 -1.41 7.60 -3.35
C ALA A 16 -0.16 6.76 -3.67
N SER A 17 0.92 7.39 -4.14
CA SER A 17 2.15 6.69 -4.47
C SER A 17 2.90 6.28 -3.21
N ASP A 18 3.10 4.96 -3.03
CA ASP A 18 3.98 4.40 -2.01
C ASP A 18 5.47 4.55 -2.38
N ARG A 19 5.79 5.57 -3.19
CA ARG A 19 7.14 5.84 -3.66
C ARG A 19 8.16 5.82 -2.54
N TYR A 20 7.81 6.41 -1.40
CA TYR A 20 8.68 6.43 -0.22
C TYR A 20 8.83 5.08 0.48
N LEU A 21 7.90 4.16 0.23
CA LEU A 21 7.97 2.80 0.75
C LEU A 21 8.65 1.82 -0.20
N ALA A 22 8.85 2.20 -1.48
CA ALA A 22 9.30 1.28 -2.51
C ALA A 22 10.61 1.66 -3.22
N SER A 23 11.07 2.91 -3.13
CA SER A 23 12.16 3.38 -4.00
C SER A 23 13.26 4.21 -3.33
N ASN A 24 13.25 4.34 -2.00
CA ASN A 24 14.30 5.09 -1.36
C ASN A 24 15.57 4.23 -1.12
N ARG A 25 16.67 4.89 -0.81
CA ARG A 25 17.97 4.25 -0.56
C ARG A 25 17.94 3.25 0.60
N PHE A 26 17.02 3.41 1.53
CA PHE A 26 16.84 2.51 2.66
C PHE A 26 16.30 1.14 2.19
N GLN A 27 15.27 1.12 1.33
CA GLN A 27 14.73 -0.13 0.77
C GLN A 27 15.75 -0.85 -0.11
N GLN A 28 16.49 -0.12 -0.93
CA GLN A 28 17.57 -0.72 -1.74
C GLN A 28 18.56 -1.48 -0.85
N ARG A 29 19.02 -0.85 0.24
CA ARG A 29 19.92 -1.49 1.19
C ARG A 29 19.31 -2.67 1.94
N LEU A 30 18.02 -2.61 2.25
CA LEU A 30 17.32 -3.76 2.85
C LEU A 30 17.32 -4.95 1.88
N CYS A 31 16.97 -4.72 0.62
CA CYS A 31 16.98 -5.77 -0.42
C CYS A 31 18.38 -6.36 -0.59
N GLU A 32 19.42 -5.53 -0.71
CA GLU A 32 20.81 -5.96 -0.81
C GLU A 32 21.24 -6.84 0.38
N LYS A 33 20.95 -6.40 1.60
CA LYS A 33 21.29 -7.15 2.82
C LYS A 33 20.51 -8.46 2.96
N ALA A 34 19.28 -8.47 2.48
CA ALA A 34 18.44 -9.66 2.49
C ALA A 34 18.74 -10.62 1.32
N GLY A 35 19.62 -10.25 0.40
CA GLY A 35 19.93 -11.03 -0.81
C GLY A 35 18.75 -11.13 -1.77
N LEU A 36 17.94 -10.08 -1.85
CA LEU A 36 16.73 -10.01 -2.67
C LEU A 36 16.94 -9.10 -3.88
N ARG A 37 16.25 -9.40 -4.98
CA ARG A 37 16.43 -8.72 -6.27
C ARG A 37 15.66 -7.41 -6.37
N SER A 38 14.54 -7.30 -5.65
CA SER A 38 13.66 -6.14 -5.74
C SER A 38 12.88 -5.92 -4.44
N PHE A 39 12.24 -4.75 -4.36
CA PHE A 39 11.36 -4.41 -3.26
C PHE A 39 10.10 -5.28 -3.23
N GLU A 40 9.56 -5.65 -4.39
CA GLU A 40 8.41 -6.54 -4.49
C GLU A 40 8.72 -7.90 -3.88
N GLU A 41 9.92 -8.44 -4.15
CA GLU A 41 10.37 -9.71 -3.55
C GLU A 41 10.56 -9.57 -2.02
N PHE A 42 11.04 -8.42 -1.57
CA PHE A 42 11.14 -8.12 -0.14
C PHE A 42 9.75 -8.07 0.52
N TRP A 43 8.81 -7.35 -0.10
CA TRP A 43 7.45 -7.22 0.39
C TRP A 43 6.74 -8.57 0.45
N GLU A 44 6.79 -9.33 -0.63
CA GLU A 44 6.24 -10.68 -0.73
C GLU A 44 6.75 -11.59 0.39
N LYS A 45 8.06 -11.62 0.58
CA LYS A 45 8.70 -12.49 1.57
C LYS A 45 8.34 -12.14 3.01
N TYR A 46 8.39 -10.86 3.36
CA TYR A 46 8.32 -10.42 4.75
C TYR A 46 6.92 -9.98 5.20
N PHE A 47 6.08 -9.52 4.29
CA PHE A 47 4.76 -8.99 4.64
C PHE A 47 3.61 -9.84 4.12
N GLU A 48 3.68 -10.35 2.90
CA GLU A 48 2.59 -11.17 2.36
C GLU A 48 2.70 -12.63 2.83
N THR A 49 3.82 -13.28 2.57
CA THR A 49 3.98 -14.70 2.89
C THR A 49 4.20 -14.93 4.38
N ALA A 50 5.21 -14.29 4.97
CA ALA A 50 5.52 -14.44 6.38
C ALA A 50 4.46 -13.77 7.27
N GLY A 51 3.85 -12.67 6.80
CA GLY A 51 2.82 -11.93 7.53
C GLY A 51 1.63 -12.79 7.93
N LEU A 52 1.22 -13.71 7.07
CA LEU A 52 0.08 -14.59 7.31
C LEU A 52 0.30 -15.62 8.44
N SER A 53 1.55 -15.87 8.82
CA SER A 53 1.91 -16.78 9.93
C SER A 53 2.24 -16.06 11.24
N LEU A 54 2.26 -14.73 11.23
CA LEU A 54 2.49 -13.90 12.41
C LEU A 54 1.20 -13.70 13.23
N SER A 55 1.33 -13.46 14.52
CA SER A 55 0.21 -12.89 15.28
C SER A 55 -0.06 -11.46 14.82
N ASP A 56 -1.30 -10.99 15.03
CA ASP A 56 -1.71 -9.63 14.67
C ASP A 56 -0.76 -8.57 15.25
N GLU A 57 -0.39 -8.73 16.53
CA GLU A 57 0.55 -7.82 17.19
C GLU A 57 1.95 -7.85 16.57
N ALA A 58 2.45 -9.02 16.22
CA ALA A 58 3.76 -9.16 15.58
C ALA A 58 3.76 -8.55 14.18
N PHE A 59 2.70 -8.79 13.40
CA PHE A 59 2.53 -8.20 12.08
C PHE A 59 2.46 -6.66 12.15
N VAL A 60 1.61 -6.11 13.01
CA VAL A 60 1.47 -4.66 13.18
C VAL A 60 2.79 -4.03 13.64
N ARG A 61 3.51 -4.66 14.55
CA ARG A 61 4.83 -4.20 15.01
C ARG A 61 5.84 -4.17 13.87
N GLN A 62 5.91 -5.24 13.09
CA GLN A 62 6.81 -5.34 11.93
C GLN A 62 6.48 -4.27 10.89
N MET A 63 5.21 -4.10 10.55
CA MET A 63 4.74 -3.10 9.61
C MET A 63 5.06 -1.67 10.08
N ASN A 64 4.75 -1.36 11.33
CA ASN A 64 5.02 -0.05 11.91
C ASN A 64 6.52 0.25 11.95
N THR A 65 7.36 -0.74 12.30
CA THR A 65 8.82 -0.58 12.30
C THR A 65 9.34 -0.28 10.90
N TYR A 66 8.87 -1.01 9.90
CA TYR A 66 9.25 -0.77 8.52
C TYR A 66 8.84 0.63 8.05
N CYS A 67 7.60 1.02 8.29
CA CYS A 67 7.07 2.34 7.91
C CYS A 67 7.81 3.48 8.61
N LEU A 68 8.10 3.32 9.90
CA LEU A 68 8.85 4.28 10.70
C LEU A 68 10.27 4.48 10.13
N LEU A 69 10.98 3.38 9.90
CA LEU A 69 12.34 3.44 9.36
C LEU A 69 12.36 4.02 7.95
N SER A 70 11.38 3.69 7.13
CA SER A 70 11.23 4.29 5.79
C SER A 70 11.04 5.81 5.88
N ARG A 71 10.15 6.26 6.78
CA ARG A 71 9.88 7.68 6.99
C ARG A 71 11.12 8.43 7.51
N GLN A 72 11.84 7.86 8.47
CA GLN A 72 13.05 8.47 9.05
C GLN A 72 14.23 8.53 8.07
N ASN A 73 14.28 7.62 7.10
CA ASN A 73 15.32 7.58 6.08
C ASN A 73 14.96 8.34 4.80
N THR A 74 13.81 9.01 4.75
CA THR A 74 13.43 9.88 3.65
C THR A 74 13.89 11.31 3.95
N PRO A 75 14.63 11.96 3.05
CA PRO A 75 15.11 13.33 3.25
C PRO A 75 13.96 14.32 3.47
N GLU A 76 14.13 15.24 4.41
CA GLU A 76 13.09 16.22 4.73
C GLU A 76 12.71 17.09 3.53
N VAL A 77 13.67 17.42 2.67
CA VAL A 77 13.40 18.20 1.45
C VAL A 77 12.39 17.50 0.55
N GLU A 78 12.53 16.19 0.36
CA GLU A 78 11.57 15.40 -0.43
C GLU A 78 10.18 15.36 0.21
N LEU A 79 10.13 15.20 1.53
CA LEU A 79 8.88 15.20 2.29
C LEU A 79 8.15 16.55 2.21
N ARG A 80 8.91 17.62 2.17
CA ARG A 80 8.38 18.99 2.03
C ARG A 80 7.85 19.23 0.63
N GLU A 81 8.63 18.92 -0.40
CA GLU A 81 8.26 19.09 -1.81
C GLU A 81 7.03 18.28 -2.20
N ASP A 82 6.91 17.06 -1.69
CA ASP A 82 5.73 16.21 -1.89
C ASP A 82 4.51 16.64 -1.06
N GLY A 83 4.66 17.59 -0.16
CA GLY A 83 3.60 18.02 0.75
C GLY A 83 3.30 17.00 1.85
N CYS A 84 4.17 16.04 2.10
CA CYS A 84 4.01 15.03 3.14
C CYS A 84 3.92 15.69 4.53
N LEU A 85 4.84 16.61 4.83
CA LEU A 85 4.88 17.31 6.11
C LEU A 85 3.60 18.12 6.37
N ALA A 86 3.08 18.81 5.33
CA ALA A 86 1.83 19.56 5.44
C ALA A 86 0.62 18.65 5.68
N ARG A 87 0.59 17.48 5.02
CA ARG A 87 -0.47 16.47 5.27
C ARG A 87 -0.39 15.91 6.69
N GLU A 88 0.80 15.59 7.17
CA GLU A 88 1.02 15.10 8.54
C GLU A 88 0.58 16.11 9.59
N ALA A 89 0.98 17.38 9.45
CA ALA A 89 0.55 18.46 10.33
C ALA A 89 -0.98 18.65 10.33
N HIS A 90 -1.61 18.59 9.15
CA HIS A 90 -3.06 18.67 9.04
C HIS A 90 -3.77 17.49 9.71
N MET A 91 -3.33 16.26 9.43
CA MET A 91 -3.90 15.06 10.04
C MET A 91 -3.74 15.08 11.56
N ALA A 92 -2.55 15.44 12.06
CA ALA A 92 -2.29 15.53 13.50
C ALA A 92 -3.22 16.53 14.19
N ARG A 93 -3.45 17.71 13.57
CA ARG A 93 -4.41 18.67 14.07
C ARG A 93 -5.83 18.07 14.17
N ARG A 94 -6.27 17.36 13.11
CA ARG A 94 -7.60 16.71 13.13
C ARG A 94 -7.71 15.64 14.20
N VAL A 95 -6.64 14.88 14.44
CA VAL A 95 -6.58 13.88 15.52
C VAL A 95 -6.68 14.56 16.89
N GLN A 96 -5.96 15.66 17.11
CA GLN A 96 -6.04 16.44 18.36
C GLN A 96 -7.43 17.00 18.61
N GLU A 97 -8.06 17.58 17.58
CA GLU A 97 -9.44 18.08 17.66
C GLU A 97 -10.42 16.96 18.05
N ALA A 98 -10.29 15.78 17.44
CA ALA A 98 -11.12 14.62 17.78
C ALA A 98 -10.85 14.11 19.20
N ALA A 99 -9.59 14.04 19.62
CA ALA A 99 -9.20 13.61 20.97
C ALA A 99 -9.71 14.54 22.07
N GLY A 100 -9.90 15.82 21.77
CA GLY A 100 -10.55 16.78 22.68
C GLY A 100 -12.06 16.56 22.83
N GLN A 101 -12.70 15.89 21.89
CA GLN A 101 -14.16 15.69 21.87
C GLN A 101 -14.58 14.26 22.25
N TYR A 102 -13.74 13.27 21.94
CA TYR A 102 -14.08 11.85 22.08
C TYR A 102 -13.10 11.13 23.00
N ARG A 103 -13.64 10.26 23.87
CA ARG A 103 -12.83 9.45 24.79
C ARG A 103 -11.93 8.42 24.07
N ARG A 104 -12.36 7.94 22.90
CA ARG A 104 -11.62 6.97 22.10
C ARG A 104 -11.61 7.44 20.66
N VAL A 105 -10.43 7.51 20.09
CA VAL A 105 -10.23 7.91 18.68
C VAL A 105 -9.44 6.81 18.00
N LEU A 106 -9.99 6.26 16.91
CA LEU A 106 -9.27 5.36 16.02
C LEU A 106 -8.78 6.17 14.82
N VAL A 107 -7.48 6.11 14.59
CA VAL A 107 -6.85 6.76 13.44
C VAL A 107 -6.48 5.70 12.41
N VAL A 108 -7.03 5.82 11.20
CA VAL A 108 -6.67 4.97 10.05
C VAL A 108 -5.94 5.85 9.04
N ALA A 109 -4.66 5.61 8.87
CA ALA A 109 -3.79 6.38 7.99
C ALA A 109 -2.77 5.47 7.30
N GLY A 110 -2.13 5.97 6.23
CA GLY A 110 -1.00 5.28 5.63
C GLY A 110 0.15 5.15 6.62
N GLY A 111 0.73 3.95 6.72
CA GLY A 111 1.75 3.62 7.73
C GLY A 111 2.97 4.55 7.71
N PHE A 112 3.33 5.09 6.55
CA PHE A 112 4.41 6.06 6.39
C PHE A 112 4.21 7.34 7.23
N HIS A 113 2.95 7.75 7.46
CA HIS A 113 2.62 8.96 8.21
C HIS A 113 2.60 8.77 9.74
N ILE A 114 2.71 7.53 10.24
CA ILE A 114 2.64 7.26 11.70
C ILE A 114 3.65 8.11 12.47
N TRP A 115 4.88 8.24 11.97
CA TRP A 115 5.89 9.06 12.62
C TRP A 115 5.47 10.53 12.78
N GLY A 116 5.00 11.16 11.70
CA GLY A 116 4.55 12.54 11.72
C GLY A 116 3.30 12.76 12.59
N LEU A 117 2.44 11.74 12.71
CA LEU A 117 1.29 11.80 13.60
C LEU A 117 1.66 11.69 15.08
N LEU A 118 2.69 10.89 15.40
CA LEU A 118 3.22 10.75 16.76
C LEU A 118 4.11 11.94 17.19
N HIS A 119 4.72 12.61 16.22
CA HIS A 119 5.63 13.76 16.42
C HIS A 119 5.15 14.93 15.57
N PRO A 120 3.99 15.51 15.89
CA PRO A 120 3.37 16.56 15.07
C PRO A 120 4.19 17.85 15.12
N ASP A 121 4.40 18.43 13.95
CA ASP A 121 5.00 19.76 13.81
C ASP A 121 3.99 20.72 13.14
N PRO A 122 3.35 21.59 13.92
CA PRO A 122 2.38 22.54 13.39
C PRO A 122 2.98 23.62 12.48
N SER A 123 4.32 23.79 12.47
CA SER A 123 4.98 24.76 11.57
C SER A 123 4.81 24.41 10.09
N HIS A 124 4.47 23.15 9.80
CA HIS A 124 4.21 22.69 8.44
C HIS A 124 2.75 22.87 7.98
N LEU A 125 1.87 23.40 8.82
CA LEU A 125 0.52 23.75 8.39
C LEU A 125 0.59 24.82 7.31
N PRO A 126 -0.09 24.61 6.16
CA PRO A 126 -0.11 25.61 5.12
C PRO A 126 -0.90 26.85 5.58
N ASP A 127 -0.40 28.03 5.26
CA ASP A 127 -1.09 29.32 5.52
C ASP A 127 -2.41 29.49 4.73
N ARG A 128 -2.73 28.55 3.87
CA ARG A 128 -3.93 28.58 3.06
C ARG A 128 -5.13 28.10 3.86
N THR A 129 -6.09 29.00 4.07
CA THR A 129 -7.47 28.61 4.33
C THR A 129 -8.03 27.92 3.08
N LEU A 130 -8.50 26.69 3.25
CA LEU A 130 -9.24 26.01 2.19
C LEU A 130 -10.47 26.90 1.82
N PRO A 131 -10.85 26.95 0.53
CA PRO A 131 -12.05 27.66 0.13
C PRO A 131 -13.23 27.22 0.99
N ALA A 132 -14.02 28.19 1.45
CA ALA A 132 -15.24 27.89 2.20
C ALA A 132 -16.19 27.09 1.31
N GLY A 133 -16.40 25.84 1.65
CA GLY A 133 -17.26 24.91 0.92
C GLY A 133 -16.72 23.50 1.10
N ALA A 134 -17.44 22.67 1.85
CA ALA A 134 -17.11 21.26 1.96
C ALA A 134 -17.21 20.62 0.56
N GLN A 135 -16.11 20.14 0.02
CA GLN A 135 -16.19 19.31 -1.16
C GLN A 135 -16.81 17.97 -0.77
N PRO A 136 -17.87 17.53 -1.47
CA PRO A 136 -18.51 16.28 -1.14
C PRO A 136 -17.53 15.12 -1.33
N VAL A 137 -17.45 14.25 -0.34
CA VAL A 137 -16.67 13.01 -0.40
C VAL A 137 -17.63 11.84 -0.61
N TYR A 138 -17.40 11.09 -1.66
CA TYR A 138 -18.22 9.94 -2.00
C TYR A 138 -17.43 8.63 -1.80
N PRO A 139 -17.98 7.63 -1.09
CA PRO A 139 -17.38 6.31 -1.04
C PRO A 139 -17.50 5.66 -2.43
N MET A 140 -16.38 5.19 -2.96
CA MET A 140 -16.33 4.47 -4.23
C MET A 140 -16.07 2.98 -3.97
N ARG A 141 -16.93 2.13 -4.54
CA ARG A 141 -16.72 0.69 -4.52
C ARG A 141 -15.95 0.27 -5.76
N TYR A 142 -15.01 -0.66 -5.58
CA TYR A 142 -14.33 -1.29 -6.70
C TYR A 142 -14.15 -2.80 -6.44
N THR A 143 -14.07 -3.55 -7.54
CA THR A 143 -13.93 -5.01 -7.49
C THR A 143 -12.47 -5.43 -7.34
N MET A 144 -12.21 -6.69 -6.98
CA MET A 144 -10.86 -7.24 -6.95
C MET A 144 -10.10 -7.08 -8.28
N PRO A 145 -10.73 -7.36 -9.46
CA PRO A 145 -10.07 -7.09 -10.74
C PRO A 145 -9.77 -5.60 -10.97
N ALA A 146 -10.62 -4.69 -10.50
CA ALA A 146 -10.35 -3.26 -10.60
C ALA A 146 -9.19 -2.84 -9.69
N ALA A 147 -9.10 -3.39 -8.48
CA ALA A 147 -7.98 -3.13 -7.57
C ALA A 147 -6.64 -3.63 -8.14
N ASP A 148 -6.65 -4.80 -8.80
CA ASP A 148 -5.49 -5.36 -9.46
C ASP A 148 -5.07 -4.55 -10.71
N ALA A 149 -6.06 -4.06 -11.49
CA ALA A 149 -5.83 -3.24 -12.67
C ALA A 149 -5.31 -1.82 -12.38
N LEU A 150 -5.38 -1.37 -11.14
CA LEU A 150 -4.77 -0.13 -10.67
C LEU A 150 -3.25 -0.24 -10.55
N SER A 151 -2.63 -1.18 -11.25
CA SER A 151 -1.18 -1.30 -11.39
C SER A 151 -0.57 0.03 -11.86
N GLY A 152 0.30 0.61 -11.04
CA GLY A 152 0.81 1.98 -11.22
C GLY A 152 0.13 3.04 -10.34
N TYR A 153 -1.01 2.72 -9.74
CA TYR A 153 -1.54 3.40 -8.58
C TYR A 153 -0.89 2.78 -7.34
N ALA A 154 -0.16 3.56 -6.61
CA ALA A 154 0.71 3.02 -5.57
C ALA A 154 0.00 2.40 -4.37
N SER A 155 -1.27 2.60 -4.21
CA SER A 155 -2.12 1.84 -3.30
C SER A 155 -2.80 0.66 -4.00
N GLY A 156 -2.35 0.30 -5.21
CA GLY A 156 -2.77 -0.92 -5.88
C GLY A 156 -2.40 -2.14 -5.04
N MET A 157 -3.26 -3.10 -5.01
CA MET A 157 -3.04 -4.37 -4.35
C MET A 157 -2.71 -5.40 -5.44
N PRO A 158 -1.45 -5.81 -5.61
CA PRO A 158 -1.13 -6.84 -6.59
C PRO A 158 -1.85 -8.13 -6.23
N ALA A 159 -2.50 -8.74 -7.22
CA ALA A 159 -3.21 -10.02 -7.09
C ALA A 159 -4.17 -10.13 -5.87
N PRO A 160 -5.05 -9.15 -5.60
CA PRO A 160 -5.87 -9.12 -4.39
C PRO A 160 -6.80 -10.33 -4.30
N GLY A 161 -7.26 -10.85 -5.45
CA GLY A 161 -8.08 -12.06 -5.51
C GLY A 161 -7.33 -13.33 -5.09
N PHE A 162 -6.04 -13.40 -5.37
CA PHE A 162 -5.18 -14.50 -4.93
C PHE A 162 -5.01 -14.48 -3.40
N TYR A 163 -4.63 -13.34 -2.83
CA TYR A 163 -4.45 -13.22 -1.39
C TYR A 163 -5.77 -13.40 -0.61
N ALA A 164 -6.89 -12.97 -1.16
CA ALA A 164 -8.20 -13.26 -0.56
C ALA A 164 -8.48 -14.77 -0.49
N GLN A 165 -8.11 -15.54 -1.51
CA GLN A 165 -8.24 -16.99 -1.49
C GLN A 165 -7.29 -17.65 -0.48
N VAL A 166 -6.04 -17.21 -0.41
CA VAL A 166 -5.08 -17.69 0.58
C VAL A 166 -5.59 -17.41 1.99
N TRP A 167 -6.07 -16.20 2.25
CA TRP A 167 -6.64 -15.84 3.55
C TRP A 167 -7.84 -16.73 3.92
N GLN A 168 -8.76 -16.98 2.99
CA GLN A 168 -9.89 -17.87 3.21
C GLN A 168 -9.44 -19.32 3.50
N ALA A 169 -8.44 -19.81 2.76
CA ALA A 169 -7.91 -21.15 2.95
C ALA A 169 -7.20 -21.32 4.31
N LEU A 170 -6.49 -20.30 4.77
CA LEU A 170 -5.84 -20.28 6.10
C LEU A 170 -6.84 -20.32 7.26
N HIS A 171 -8.08 -19.85 7.04
CA HIS A 171 -9.16 -19.91 8.03
C HIS A 171 -10.12 -21.10 7.79
N GLY A 172 -9.78 -22.00 6.88
CA GLY A 172 -10.50 -23.24 6.60
C GLY A 172 -10.05 -24.44 7.44
N ASP A 173 -10.47 -25.62 7.01
CA ASP A 173 -10.24 -26.86 7.76
C ASP A 173 -8.79 -27.39 7.70
N GLN A 174 -8.00 -26.97 6.72
CA GLN A 174 -6.62 -27.40 6.51
C GLN A 174 -5.67 -26.23 6.25
N PRO A 175 -5.43 -25.38 7.26
CA PRO A 175 -4.65 -24.16 7.10
C PRO A 175 -3.18 -24.41 6.66
N GLU A 176 -2.60 -25.54 7.03
CA GLU A 176 -1.24 -25.94 6.67
C GLU A 176 -1.06 -26.19 5.15
N ARG A 177 -2.14 -26.45 4.43
CA ARG A 177 -2.15 -26.67 2.99
C ARG A 177 -2.61 -25.45 2.18
N ALA A 178 -3.01 -24.38 2.85
CA ALA A 178 -3.64 -23.22 2.23
C ALA A 178 -2.85 -22.68 1.03
N TRP A 179 -1.54 -22.49 1.18
CA TRP A 179 -0.68 -21.99 0.11
C TRP A 179 -0.60 -22.93 -1.07
N SER A 180 -0.29 -24.20 -0.83
CA SER A 180 -0.13 -25.20 -1.91
C SER A 180 -1.42 -25.39 -2.67
N ASP A 181 -2.54 -25.48 -2.00
CA ASP A 181 -3.84 -25.74 -2.60
C ASP A 181 -4.33 -24.55 -3.43
N VAL A 182 -4.17 -23.32 -2.93
CA VAL A 182 -4.53 -22.10 -3.66
C VAL A 182 -3.63 -21.91 -4.89
N VAL A 183 -2.31 -22.10 -4.76
CA VAL A 183 -1.38 -22.00 -5.89
C VAL A 183 -1.72 -23.04 -6.96
N LEU A 184 -1.95 -24.29 -6.56
CA LEU A 184 -2.30 -25.36 -7.50
C LEU A 184 -3.62 -25.07 -8.23
N ASP A 185 -4.66 -24.67 -7.50
CA ASP A 185 -5.94 -24.32 -8.09
C ASP A 185 -5.81 -23.13 -9.06
N TYR A 186 -5.05 -22.11 -8.68
CA TYR A 186 -4.78 -20.94 -9.53
C TYR A 186 -4.09 -21.35 -10.85
N LEU A 187 -3.05 -22.17 -10.78
CA LEU A 187 -2.32 -22.69 -11.95
C LEU A 187 -3.23 -23.54 -12.85
N VAL A 188 -4.03 -24.42 -12.26
CA VAL A 188 -4.96 -25.28 -13.00
C VAL A 188 -6.04 -24.45 -13.71
N ARG A 189 -6.65 -23.48 -13.02
CA ARG A 189 -7.67 -22.58 -13.60
C ARG A 189 -7.06 -21.74 -14.73
N THR A 190 -5.86 -21.19 -14.53
CA THR A 190 -5.17 -20.41 -15.56
C THR A 190 -4.85 -21.25 -16.77
N GLY A 191 -4.31 -22.44 -16.59
CA GLY A 191 -4.04 -23.38 -17.67
C GLY A 191 -5.30 -23.80 -18.45
N ARG A 192 -6.43 -23.98 -17.76
CA ARG A 192 -7.73 -24.24 -18.40
C ARG A 192 -8.23 -23.06 -19.22
N ARG A 193 -8.08 -21.81 -18.70
CA ARG A 193 -8.45 -20.58 -19.43
C ARG A 193 -7.62 -20.38 -20.67
N LEU A 194 -6.31 -20.52 -20.57
CA LEU A 194 -5.39 -20.38 -21.71
C LEU A 194 -5.70 -21.43 -22.81
N ARG A 195 -5.99 -22.66 -22.44
CA ARG A 195 -6.40 -23.70 -23.41
C ARG A 195 -7.69 -23.33 -24.16
N ARG A 196 -8.67 -22.78 -23.47
CA ARG A 196 -9.95 -22.35 -24.08
C ARG A 196 -9.77 -21.15 -25.00
N GLY A 197 -8.99 -20.14 -24.55
CA GLY A 197 -8.74 -18.92 -25.31
C GLY A 197 -7.87 -19.13 -26.57
N ALA A 198 -6.96 -20.09 -26.54
CA ALA A 198 -6.08 -20.41 -27.66
C ALA A 198 -6.67 -21.40 -28.68
N GLY A 199 -7.98 -21.65 -28.64
CA GLY A 199 -8.63 -22.57 -29.58
C GLY A 199 -8.03 -23.98 -29.59
N GLY A 200 -7.54 -24.47 -28.44
CA GLY A 200 -6.95 -25.80 -28.29
C GLY A 200 -5.51 -25.94 -28.81
N ARG A 201 -4.87 -24.87 -29.29
CA ARG A 201 -3.50 -24.92 -29.83
C ARG A 201 -2.40 -25.05 -28.78
N ILE A 202 -2.66 -24.72 -27.52
CA ILE A 202 -1.69 -24.94 -26.45
C ILE A 202 -1.84 -26.39 -25.99
N ARG A 203 -1.02 -27.28 -26.54
CA ARG A 203 -0.88 -28.63 -26.04
C ARG A 203 -0.20 -28.57 -24.70
N GLY A 204 -0.95 -28.91 -23.66
CA GLY A 204 -0.56 -28.70 -22.30
C GLY A 204 0.64 -29.52 -21.86
N ILE A 205 1.30 -29.02 -20.87
CA ILE A 205 2.11 -29.76 -19.93
C ILE A 205 1.18 -30.83 -19.34
N ARG A 206 1.50 -32.12 -19.57
CA ARG A 206 0.92 -33.21 -18.78
C ARG A 206 1.60 -33.17 -17.40
N LEU A 207 0.81 -32.88 -16.41
CA LEU A 207 1.19 -33.14 -15.02
C LEU A 207 1.00 -34.61 -14.75
#